data_ca78c56f6418989e9810a15f3c4fe76b
#
_entry.id   ca78c56f6418989e9810a15f3c4fe76b
#
_cell.length_a   1.000
_cell.length_b   1.000
_cell.length_c   1.000
_cell.angle_alpha   90.00
_cell.angle_beta   90.00
_cell.angle_gamma   90.00
#
_symmetry.space_group_name_H-M   'P 1'
#
loop_
_entity.id
_entity.type
_entity.pdbx_description
1 polymer ?
#
loop_
_entity_poly.entity_id
_entity_poly.type
_entity_poly.pdbx_seq_one_letter_code
_entity_poly.pdbx_strand_id
1 'polypeptide(L)'
;MQYKYHISPVAVSKIRSFYRNMMLKYPNTYSYYDMLRYINKTVDSIYTIEQVAARRKPTISRWEKWHMAHTGHWYYAYSINDDVITIHDTCHELNMHD
;
A
#
# COMPACT_ATOMS: atom_id res chain seq x y z
N MET A 1 19.20 -11.97 -4.07
CA MET A 1 17.98 -12.76 -3.80
C MET A 1 16.76 -12.00 -4.29
N GLN A 2 15.89 -12.67 -5.02
CA GLN A 2 14.70 -12.04 -5.56
C GLN A 2 13.48 -12.49 -4.75
N TYR A 3 12.72 -11.54 -4.24
CA TYR A 3 11.53 -11.82 -3.47
C TYR A 3 10.31 -12.01 -4.36
N LYS A 4 9.42 -12.87 -3.92
CA LYS A 4 8.08 -13.01 -4.49
C LYS A 4 7.12 -12.21 -3.62
N TYR A 5 6.11 -11.63 -4.26
CA TYR A 5 5.13 -10.79 -3.55
C TYR A 5 3.75 -11.43 -3.59
N HIS A 6 3.11 -11.45 -2.45
CA HIS A 6 1.70 -11.80 -2.32
C HIS A 6 0.97 -10.59 -1.74
N ILE A 7 0.05 -10.02 -2.52
CA ILE A 7 -0.68 -8.82 -2.13
C ILE A 7 -2.10 -9.24 -1.76
N SER A 8 -2.51 -8.98 -0.51
CA SER A 8 -3.83 -9.38 -0.06
C SER A 8 -4.93 -8.63 -0.80
N PRO A 9 -6.11 -9.26 -0.99
CA PRO A 9 -7.26 -8.58 -1.57
C PRO A 9 -7.69 -7.34 -0.77
N VAL A 10 -7.50 -7.36 0.55
CA VAL A 10 -7.80 -6.22 1.42
C VAL A 10 -6.93 -5.02 1.04
N ALA A 11 -5.63 -5.21 0.86
CA ALA A 11 -4.72 -4.13 0.49
C ALA A 11 -5.07 -3.53 -0.87
N VAL A 12 -5.32 -4.38 -1.87
CA VAL A 12 -5.71 -3.92 -3.21
C VAL A 12 -7.04 -3.16 -3.15
N SER A 13 -8.01 -3.67 -2.40
CA SER A 13 -9.32 -3.03 -2.26
C SER A 13 -9.21 -1.64 -1.66
N LYS A 14 -8.38 -1.47 -0.64
CA LYS A 14 -8.19 -0.16 0.01
C LYS A 14 -7.56 0.86 -0.94
N ILE A 15 -6.59 0.46 -1.75
CA ILE A 15 -5.97 1.34 -2.74
C ILE A 15 -7.01 1.78 -3.77
N ARG A 16 -7.78 0.83 -4.31
CA ARG A 16 -8.82 1.13 -5.29
C ARG A 16 -9.89 2.06 -4.74
N SER A 17 -10.36 1.78 -3.54
CA SER A 17 -11.41 2.57 -2.89
C SER A 17 -10.96 4.02 -2.65
N PHE A 18 -9.72 4.20 -2.23
CA PHE A 18 -9.17 5.53 -1.98
C PHE A 18 -9.21 6.39 -3.26
N TYR A 19 -8.68 5.89 -4.35
CA TYR A 19 -8.63 6.67 -5.59
C TYR A 19 -9.98 6.80 -6.27
N ARG A 20 -10.84 5.79 -6.13
CA ARG A 20 -12.22 5.89 -6.61
C ARG A 20 -12.98 6.99 -5.87
N ASN A 21 -12.83 7.08 -4.56
CA ASN A 21 -13.46 8.12 -3.77
C ASN A 21 -12.93 9.51 -4.14
N MET A 22 -11.64 9.64 -4.42
CA MET A 22 -11.07 10.89 -4.90
C MET A 22 -11.65 11.31 -6.25
N MET A 23 -11.80 10.37 -7.18
CA MET A 23 -12.42 10.64 -8.48
C MET A 23 -13.86 11.09 -8.32
N LEU A 24 -14.63 10.44 -7.45
CA LEU A 24 -16.03 10.80 -7.20
C LEU A 24 -16.18 12.15 -6.51
N LYS A 25 -15.24 12.48 -5.61
CA LYS A 25 -15.27 13.74 -4.87
C LYS A 25 -14.80 14.93 -5.70
N TYR A 26 -13.84 14.69 -6.60
CA TYR A 26 -13.22 15.73 -7.41
C TYR A 26 -13.25 15.37 -8.90
N PRO A 27 -14.46 15.24 -9.50
CA PRO A 27 -14.58 14.73 -10.88
C PRO A 27 -13.94 15.64 -11.92
N ASN A 28 -13.81 16.94 -11.64
CA ASN A 28 -13.20 17.91 -12.56
C ASN A 28 -11.67 17.88 -12.50
N THR A 29 -11.10 17.31 -11.43
CA THR A 29 -9.65 17.23 -11.22
C THR A 29 -9.10 15.87 -11.59
N TYR A 30 -9.85 14.81 -11.27
CA TYR A 30 -9.43 13.42 -11.47
C TYR A 30 -10.39 12.71 -12.42
N SER A 31 -9.87 12.26 -13.57
CA SER A 31 -10.63 11.45 -14.52
C SER A 31 -10.52 9.97 -14.14
N TYR A 32 -11.32 9.15 -14.83
CA TYR A 32 -11.20 7.70 -14.71
C TYR A 32 -9.79 7.20 -15.05
N TYR A 33 -9.16 7.79 -16.07
CA TYR A 33 -7.77 7.45 -16.43
C TYR A 33 -6.79 7.83 -15.33
N ASP A 34 -6.98 8.95 -14.68
CA ASP A 34 -6.14 9.35 -13.54
C ASP A 34 -6.27 8.35 -12.41
N MET A 35 -7.49 7.92 -12.11
CA MET A 35 -7.75 6.91 -11.09
C MET A 35 -6.97 5.63 -11.39
N LEU A 36 -7.10 5.10 -12.60
CA LEU A 36 -6.41 3.87 -13.00
C LEU A 36 -4.89 4.02 -12.93
N ARG A 37 -4.38 5.17 -13.38
CA ARG A 37 -2.95 5.44 -13.36
C ARG A 37 -2.40 5.48 -11.93
N TYR A 38 -3.11 6.12 -11.01
CA TYR A 38 -2.69 6.18 -9.61
C TYR A 38 -2.77 4.82 -8.93
N ILE A 39 -3.82 4.05 -9.19
CA ILE A 39 -3.94 2.69 -8.68
C ILE A 39 -2.74 1.84 -9.14
N ASN A 40 -2.47 1.84 -10.44
CA ASN A 40 -1.38 1.05 -11.00
C ASN A 40 -0.03 1.48 -10.47
N LYS A 41 0.22 2.79 -10.38
CA LYS A 41 1.46 3.32 -9.84
C LYS A 41 1.67 2.92 -8.38
N THR A 42 0.60 2.94 -7.58
CA THR A 42 0.66 2.55 -6.17
C THR A 42 0.94 1.05 -6.04
N VAL A 43 0.23 0.23 -6.80
CA VAL A 43 0.46 -1.23 -6.80
C VAL A 43 1.88 -1.56 -7.25
N ASP A 44 2.36 -0.91 -8.31
CA ASP A 44 3.72 -1.13 -8.80
C ASP A 44 4.78 -0.79 -7.76
N SER A 45 4.54 0.24 -6.94
CA SER A 45 5.47 0.63 -5.89
C SER A 45 5.63 -0.43 -4.81
N ILE A 46 4.66 -1.32 -4.64
CA ILE A 46 4.74 -2.42 -3.67
C ILE A 46 5.93 -3.33 -3.98
N TYR A 47 6.21 -3.53 -5.26
CA TYR A 47 7.30 -4.40 -5.70
C TYR A 47 8.70 -3.81 -5.43
N THR A 48 8.77 -2.60 -4.91
CA THR A 48 10.02 -1.97 -4.49
C THR A 48 10.25 -2.02 -2.98
N ILE A 49 9.32 -2.61 -2.23
CA ILE A 49 9.39 -2.65 -0.77
C ILE A 49 10.69 -3.28 -0.27
N GLU A 50 11.16 -4.34 -0.93
CA GLU A 50 12.41 -5.00 -0.56
C GLU A 50 13.63 -4.07 -0.59
N GLN A 51 13.56 -2.99 -1.38
CA GLN A 51 14.63 -2.01 -1.51
C GLN A 51 14.55 -0.90 -0.47
N VAL A 52 13.35 -0.57 -0.01
CA VAL A 52 13.10 0.55 0.90
C VAL A 52 12.72 0.11 2.30
N ALA A 53 12.36 -1.16 2.48
CA ALA A 53 11.86 -1.66 3.75
C ALA A 53 13.00 -1.90 4.74
N ALA A 54 13.06 -1.05 5.75
CA ALA A 54 13.99 -1.19 6.85
C ALA A 54 13.38 -2.01 8.01
N ARG A 55 12.39 -2.83 7.77
CA ARG A 55 11.68 -3.62 8.78
C ARG A 55 11.28 -2.77 9.98
N ARG A 56 10.66 -1.63 9.71
CA ARG A 56 10.26 -0.69 10.74
C ARG A 56 9.16 -1.27 11.61
N LYS A 57 9.17 -0.88 12.87
CA LYS A 57 8.03 -1.15 13.74
C LYS A 57 6.85 -0.29 13.30
N PRO A 58 5.63 -0.86 13.24
CA PRO A 58 4.45 -0.08 12.93
C PRO A 58 4.17 1.02 13.94
N THR A 59 3.63 2.13 13.46
CA THR A 59 3.24 3.26 14.30
C THR A 59 1.79 3.19 14.75
N ILE A 60 1.03 2.23 14.21
CA ILE A 60 -0.37 2.01 14.58
C ILE A 60 -0.53 0.62 15.18
N SER A 61 -1.38 0.52 16.22
CA SER A 61 -1.51 -0.69 17.02
C SER A 61 -2.07 -1.88 16.24
N ARG A 62 -2.95 -1.64 15.27
CA ARG A 62 -3.52 -2.74 14.47
C ARG A 62 -2.51 -3.49 13.61
N TRP A 63 -1.32 -2.91 13.42
CA TRP A 63 -0.25 -3.51 12.61
C TRP A 63 0.91 -4.07 13.47
N GLU A 64 0.79 -4.07 14.77
CA GLU A 64 1.91 -4.36 15.69
C GLU A 64 2.60 -5.72 15.45
N LYS A 65 1.90 -6.69 14.87
CA LYS A 65 2.46 -8.02 14.59
C LYS A 65 3.18 -8.11 13.24
N TRP A 66 3.20 -7.05 12.48
CA TRP A 66 3.82 -7.01 11.15
C TRP A 66 4.94 -5.99 11.10
N HIS A 67 5.67 -5.97 10.00
CA HIS A 67 6.58 -4.88 9.68
C HIS A 67 5.85 -3.80 8.92
N MET A 68 6.41 -2.59 8.91
CA MET A 68 5.83 -1.46 8.19
C MET A 68 6.83 -0.95 7.15
N ALA A 69 6.33 -0.66 5.95
CA ALA A 69 7.09 0.00 4.89
C ALA A 69 6.33 1.24 4.44
N HIS A 70 7.07 2.25 3.98
CA HIS A 70 6.51 3.48 3.45
C HIS A 70 7.12 3.76 2.08
N THR A 71 6.28 3.88 1.07
CA THR A 71 6.71 4.26 -0.27
C THR A 71 5.67 5.18 -0.90
N GLY A 72 6.14 6.32 -1.46
CA GLY A 72 5.23 7.34 -1.96
C GLY A 72 4.38 7.90 -0.83
N HIS A 73 3.06 7.89 -1.02
CA HIS A 73 2.10 8.37 -0.02
C HIS A 73 1.42 7.26 0.76
N TRP A 74 1.94 6.02 0.68
CA TRP A 74 1.29 4.85 1.24
C TRP A 74 2.18 4.12 2.22
N TYR A 75 1.57 3.61 3.29
CA TYR A 75 2.18 2.70 4.24
C TYR A 75 1.65 1.28 4.00
N TYR A 76 2.51 0.31 4.19
CA TYR A 76 2.18 -1.10 3.98
C TYR A 76 2.57 -1.93 5.19
N ALA A 77 1.64 -2.79 5.64
CA ALA A 77 1.92 -3.80 6.66
C ALA A 77 2.29 -5.09 5.95
N TYR A 78 3.45 -5.64 6.24
CA TYR A 78 3.94 -6.81 5.53
C TYR A 78 4.65 -7.79 6.47
N SER A 79 4.74 -9.03 6.03
CA SER A 79 5.58 -10.06 6.65
C SER A 79 6.49 -10.68 5.60
N ILE A 80 7.59 -11.27 6.04
CA ILE A 80 8.53 -11.98 5.19
C ILE A 80 8.65 -13.40 5.70
N ASN A 81 8.37 -14.37 4.82
CA ASN A 81 8.60 -15.78 5.09
C ASN A 81 9.42 -16.33 3.94
N ASP A 82 10.66 -16.77 4.24
CA ASP A 82 11.62 -17.21 3.22
C ASP A 82 11.83 -16.12 2.16
N ASP A 83 11.42 -16.38 0.91
CA ASP A 83 11.55 -15.42 -0.18
C ASP A 83 10.22 -14.74 -0.53
N VAL A 84 9.20 -14.86 0.33
CA VAL A 84 7.87 -14.30 0.08
C VAL A 84 7.60 -13.11 0.98
N ILE A 85 7.30 -11.96 0.38
CA ILE A 85 6.80 -10.78 1.08
C ILE A 85 5.29 -10.76 0.91
N THR A 86 4.56 -10.81 2.02
CA THR A 86 3.10 -10.75 2.01
C THR A 86 2.65 -9.38 2.49
N ILE A 87 1.88 -8.68 1.67
CA ILE A 87 1.28 -7.40 2.05
C ILE A 87 -0.10 -7.71 2.65
N HIS A 88 -0.22 -7.48 3.95
CA HIS A 88 -1.44 -7.79 4.70
C HIS A 88 -2.45 -6.65 4.67
N ASP A 89 -1.96 -5.42 4.71
CA ASP A 89 -2.80 -4.24 4.80
C ASP A 89 -2.06 -3.05 4.21
N THR A 90 -2.79 -1.99 3.94
CA THR A 90 -2.22 -0.74 3.45
C THR A 90 -3.04 0.44 3.96
N CYS A 91 -2.41 1.60 4.05
CA CYS A 91 -3.06 2.82 4.50
C CYS A 91 -2.40 4.03 3.84
N HIS A 92 -3.22 4.94 3.30
CA HIS A 92 -2.69 6.21 2.81
C HIS A 92 -2.17 7.04 3.98
N GLU A 93 -1.09 7.81 3.77
CA GLU A 93 -0.44 8.57 4.84
C GLU A 93 -1.38 9.51 5.59
N LEU A 94 -2.43 10.02 4.92
CA LEU A 94 -3.41 10.90 5.57
C LEU A 94 -4.30 10.16 6.59
N ASN A 95 -4.37 8.84 6.52
CA ASN A 95 -5.20 8.01 7.37
C ASN A 95 -4.39 7.16 8.35
N MET A 96 -3.09 7.45 8.48
CA MET A 96 -2.16 6.67 9.31
C MET A 96 -2.24 7.09 10.78
N HIS A 97 -3.31 6.67 11.45
CA HIS A 97 -3.53 6.89 12.86
C HIS A 97 -4.41 5.77 13.44
N ASP A 98 -4.30 5.58 14.72
CA ASP A 98 -5.12 4.61 15.45
C ASP A 98 -6.59 5.03 15.56
#